data_07e4a4b0d2ce66ccd32346a49573f72d
#
_entry.id   07e4a4b0d2ce66ccd32346a49573f72d
#
_cell.length_a   1.000
_cell.length_b   1.000
_cell.length_c   1.000
_cell.angle_alpha   90.00
_cell.angle_beta   90.00
_cell.angle_gamma   90.00
#
_symmetry.space_group_name_H-M   'P 1'
#
loop_
_entity.id
_entity.type
_entity.pdbx_description
1 polymer ?
#
loop_
_entity_poly.entity_id
_entity_poly.type
_entity_poly.pdbx_seq_one_letter_code
_entity_poly.pdbx_strand_id
1 'polypeptide(L)'
;MKKIILTLLAGCALYSCKPSETAAALKSKVETIDVTIKLIDVKDDKVMVTVTAPKFNTEEVTYSMPKIVPGTYSIDDYGKYIDDFKAFDNKGTVLPTSKLDVNTWIIKDAKNVAKVTYLVNDTFDTEKGSGFGTADIFSPAGTNIDADKNFMLNMHGFVGYFKDKKELPYNVTISHPETLWGATSMTDLDASTTNDFFKTSRYAELVENPVMYSKPDYTTFVVDGMEILIGVYSPTGKVTAESITPEMKTMMTAQKTFLGKINATKKYTVLLYLSTMSETDAKGFGALEHPTATTVVMPEMLLKDELLKSMIDVVSHEFFHIVTPLSVHSKEIHDFDYNAPKMSKHLWMYEGVTEYFANLFQINQGLITEEDFYKRMAEKIEHANAMNDTMPFTTMSANVLTEPYKEQYLNVYEKGALIGMCLDIIIREKSNGERGILDLMQKLSNEYGVSKPFNDNELFAKITTFTYPEVGAFLEKHVAGETPIPYDLYFSKVGITKTSKKEPVNVFLKGQMPYISVDQQTKEIIVIPNIELNDFYRNLDLKGGDILKAINDKPYSLENIYEMITISQTWKEGDAITVKIKRNGSEQLLKGTVKLPYEDKEGLSFTDTSKKAQKEAWLKG
;
A
#
# COMPACT_ATOMS: atom_id res chain seq x y z
N MET A 1 -24.05 -67.19 44.81
CA MET A 1 -23.94 -67.80 46.18
C MET A 1 -22.99 -66.92 47.00
N LYS A 2 -23.55 -66.42 48.11
CA LYS A 2 -22.89 -66.10 49.41
C LYS A 2 -21.56 -65.30 49.37
N LYS A 3 -21.60 -63.92 49.67
CA LYS A 3 -21.32 -63.38 51.03
C LYS A 3 -19.89 -63.64 51.52
N ILE A 4 -19.13 -62.56 51.81
CA ILE A 4 -18.77 -62.20 53.21
C ILE A 4 -18.23 -60.73 53.20
N ILE A 5 -18.79 -59.93 54.10
CA ILE A 5 -18.43 -58.63 54.58
C ILE A 5 -17.25 -58.74 55.53
N LEU A 6 -16.28 -57.83 55.49
CA LEU A 6 -15.45 -57.56 56.67
C LEU A 6 -15.16 -56.04 56.78
N THR A 7 -15.77 -55.46 57.79
CA THR A 7 -15.60 -54.10 58.29
C THR A 7 -14.35 -54.08 59.19
N LEU A 8 -13.49 -53.07 58.98
CA LEU A 8 -12.53 -52.65 60.01
C LEU A 8 -12.52 -51.14 60.14
N LEU A 9 -13.03 -50.71 61.28
CA LEU A 9 -12.87 -49.33 61.80
C LEU A 9 -11.45 -49.14 62.35
N ALA A 10 -10.77 -48.06 62.01
CA ALA A 10 -9.74 -47.51 62.88
C ALA A 10 -9.56 -45.99 62.62
N GLY A 11 -9.97 -45.23 63.56
CA GLY A 11 -9.16 -44.22 64.23
C GLY A 11 -8.97 -42.88 63.53
N CYS A 12 -9.87 -41.94 63.80
CA CYS A 12 -9.69 -40.50 63.53
C CYS A 12 -8.51 -39.92 64.31
N ALA A 13 -7.59 -39.29 63.63
CA ALA A 13 -6.79 -38.21 64.19
C ALA A 13 -6.98 -36.98 63.32
N LEU A 14 -7.80 -36.08 63.80
CA LEU A 14 -8.00 -34.72 63.24
C LEU A 14 -6.76 -33.86 63.53
N TYR A 15 -5.87 -33.79 62.54
CA TYR A 15 -4.92 -32.68 62.47
C TYR A 15 -5.53 -31.57 61.61
N SER A 16 -6.00 -30.54 62.31
CA SER A 16 -6.37 -29.25 61.71
C SER A 16 -5.11 -28.56 61.24
N CYS A 17 -4.76 -28.76 59.98
CA CYS A 17 -3.84 -27.86 59.28
C CYS A 17 -4.65 -26.62 58.83
N LYS A 18 -4.40 -25.48 59.47
CA LYS A 18 -4.76 -24.17 58.90
C LYS A 18 -4.15 -24.11 57.49
N PRO A 19 -4.92 -23.75 56.43
CA PRO A 19 -4.29 -23.41 55.19
C PRO A 19 -3.42 -22.17 55.44
N SER A 20 -2.11 -22.33 55.24
CA SER A 20 -1.20 -21.23 55.08
C SER A 20 -1.78 -20.39 53.91
N GLU A 21 -2.05 -19.13 54.17
CA GLU A 21 -2.23 -18.14 53.11
C GLU A 21 -0.96 -18.16 52.26
N THR A 22 -0.94 -19.02 51.26
CA THR A 22 0.00 -18.93 50.13
C THR A 22 -0.34 -17.60 49.47
N ALA A 23 0.57 -16.65 49.63
CA ALA A 23 0.56 -15.35 49.00
C ALA A 23 0.00 -15.50 47.58
N ALA A 24 -1.18 -14.94 47.33
CA ALA A 24 -1.63 -14.62 46.00
C ALA A 24 -0.50 -13.78 45.40
N ALA A 25 0.24 -14.38 44.47
CA ALA A 25 1.23 -13.64 43.72
C ALA A 25 0.49 -12.43 43.15
N LEU A 26 0.79 -11.27 43.67
CA LEU A 26 0.40 -9.99 43.10
C LEU A 26 0.88 -10.07 41.66
N LYS A 27 -0.01 -10.38 40.71
CA LYS A 27 0.23 -10.11 39.31
C LYS A 27 0.49 -8.61 39.28
N SER A 28 1.75 -8.23 39.15
CA SER A 28 2.12 -6.84 38.96
C SER A 28 1.28 -6.36 37.77
N LYS A 29 0.44 -5.37 38.01
CA LYS A 29 -0.36 -4.75 36.93
C LYS A 29 0.65 -4.31 35.87
N VAL A 30 0.57 -4.87 34.69
CA VAL A 30 1.44 -4.48 33.58
C VAL A 30 1.27 -2.99 33.40
N GLU A 31 2.36 -2.24 33.37
CA GLU A 31 2.34 -0.80 33.13
C GLU A 31 1.83 -0.57 31.69
N THR A 32 0.85 0.29 31.52
CA THR A 32 0.22 0.63 30.23
C THR A 32 0.33 2.12 29.97
N ILE A 33 0.35 2.51 28.72
CA ILE A 33 0.28 3.91 28.28
C ILE A 33 -1.17 4.15 27.82
N ASP A 34 -1.87 5.07 28.51
CA ASP A 34 -3.22 5.44 28.12
C ASP A 34 -3.18 6.67 27.21
N VAL A 35 -3.86 6.59 26.07
CA VAL A 35 -3.97 7.65 25.06
C VAL A 35 -5.43 8.08 24.98
N THR A 36 -5.67 9.39 24.92
CA THR A 36 -6.99 9.96 24.64
C THR A 36 -6.90 10.89 23.45
N ILE A 37 -7.72 10.66 22.42
CA ILE A 37 -7.86 11.48 21.21
C ILE A 37 -9.28 12.03 21.18
N LYS A 38 -9.45 13.36 21.03
CA LYS A 38 -10.75 14.01 21.10
C LYS A 38 -11.18 14.59 19.76
N LEU A 39 -11.94 13.85 18.99
CA LEU A 39 -12.48 14.29 17.70
C LEU A 39 -13.75 15.15 17.83
N ILE A 40 -14.33 15.26 19.02
CA ILE A 40 -15.52 16.09 19.28
C ILE A 40 -15.18 17.56 19.57
N ASP A 41 -13.94 17.85 19.93
CA ASP A 41 -13.47 19.17 20.36
C ASP A 41 -12.43 19.74 19.39
N VAL A 42 -12.63 19.55 18.07
CA VAL A 42 -11.74 20.09 17.04
C VAL A 42 -11.77 21.61 17.09
N LYS A 43 -10.61 22.23 17.19
CA LYS A 43 -10.47 23.68 17.25
C LYS A 43 -9.35 24.13 16.34
N ASP A 44 -9.65 25.10 15.47
CA ASP A 44 -8.70 25.62 14.50
C ASP A 44 -8.03 24.49 13.70
N ASP A 45 -8.85 23.49 13.30
CA ASP A 45 -8.45 22.29 12.55
C ASP A 45 -7.41 21.42 13.25
N LYS A 46 -7.46 21.35 14.57
CA LYS A 46 -6.53 20.60 15.41
C LYS A 46 -7.24 19.71 16.42
N VAL A 47 -6.66 18.54 16.62
CA VAL A 47 -7.14 17.53 17.55
C VAL A 47 -6.26 17.48 18.79
N MET A 48 -6.88 17.50 19.97
CA MET A 48 -6.19 17.36 21.24
C MET A 48 -5.87 15.89 21.51
N VAL A 49 -4.59 15.60 21.77
CA VAL A 49 -4.10 14.30 22.20
C VAL A 49 -3.51 14.41 23.61
N THR A 50 -3.85 13.43 24.45
CA THR A 50 -3.28 13.26 25.79
C THR A 50 -2.68 11.87 25.89
N VAL A 51 -1.42 11.78 26.36
CA VAL A 51 -0.72 10.50 26.55
C VAL A 51 -0.25 10.43 28.00
N THR A 52 -0.65 9.40 28.76
CA THR A 52 -0.15 9.17 30.11
C THR A 52 1.30 8.72 30.05
N ALA A 53 2.10 9.22 30.98
CA ALA A 53 3.51 8.84 31.06
C ALA A 53 3.69 7.59 31.92
N PRO A 54 4.49 6.62 31.48
CA PRO A 54 4.95 5.54 32.35
C PRO A 54 5.93 6.08 33.38
N LYS A 55 6.27 5.27 34.39
CA LYS A 55 7.22 5.67 35.43
C LYS A 55 8.65 5.74 34.89
N PHE A 56 9.34 6.82 35.27
CA PHE A 56 10.76 7.02 34.97
C PHE A 56 11.57 7.15 36.26
N ASN A 57 12.82 6.66 36.20
CA ASN A 57 13.81 6.79 37.27
C ASN A 57 14.93 7.79 36.93
N THR A 58 14.78 8.49 35.79
CA THR A 58 15.74 9.46 35.25
C THR A 58 15.25 10.89 35.49
N GLU A 59 16.18 11.85 35.45
CA GLU A 59 15.84 13.27 35.53
C GLU A 59 15.27 13.82 34.21
N GLU A 60 15.65 13.18 33.10
CA GLU A 60 15.19 13.58 31.77
C GLU A 60 14.68 12.36 31.01
N VAL A 61 13.68 12.56 30.15
CA VAL A 61 13.17 11.61 29.18
C VAL A 61 12.81 12.32 27.88
N THR A 62 12.85 11.60 26.75
CA THR A 62 12.39 12.13 25.48
C THR A 62 11.04 11.52 25.10
N TYR A 63 10.21 12.36 24.50
CA TYR A 63 8.99 11.98 23.78
C TYR A 63 9.17 12.31 22.30
N SER A 64 8.90 11.37 21.42
CA SER A 64 9.15 11.56 19.98
C SER A 64 7.92 11.20 19.16
N MET A 65 7.63 12.00 18.15
CA MET A 65 6.81 11.60 17.00
C MET A 65 7.69 10.86 15.99
N PRO A 66 7.17 9.93 15.20
CA PRO A 66 7.93 9.31 14.12
C PRO A 66 8.47 10.31 13.12
N LYS A 67 9.72 10.12 12.71
CA LYS A 67 10.34 10.78 11.57
C LYS A 67 9.98 10.07 10.27
N ILE A 68 9.87 8.76 10.35
CA ILE A 68 9.56 7.84 9.26
C ILE A 68 8.79 6.63 9.82
N VAL A 69 7.96 6.01 9.01
CA VAL A 69 7.29 4.75 9.33
C VAL A 69 7.65 3.67 8.30
N PRO A 70 7.58 2.38 8.66
CA PRO A 70 7.76 1.31 7.68
C PRO A 70 6.80 1.50 6.49
N GLY A 71 7.24 1.12 5.29
CA GLY A 71 6.44 1.19 4.06
C GLY A 71 6.52 2.52 3.30
N THR A 72 6.82 3.65 3.95
CA THR A 72 6.85 4.95 3.25
C THR A 72 8.16 5.23 2.51
N TYR A 73 9.28 4.68 2.96
CA TYR A 73 10.63 4.94 2.41
C TYR A 73 10.92 6.44 2.20
N SER A 74 10.32 7.28 3.02
CA SER A 74 10.38 8.74 2.98
C SER A 74 10.59 9.32 4.37
N ILE A 75 11.22 10.48 4.44
CA ILE A 75 11.33 11.25 5.68
C ILE A 75 10.13 12.18 5.77
N ASP A 76 9.22 11.88 6.68
CA ASP A 76 7.93 12.55 6.79
C ASP A 76 7.93 13.63 7.89
N ASP A 77 8.69 13.39 8.99
CA ASP A 77 8.82 14.34 10.10
C ASP A 77 7.48 14.72 10.73
N TYR A 78 6.69 13.77 11.23
CA TYR A 78 5.35 14.02 11.81
C TYR A 78 5.35 15.01 12.99
N GLY A 79 6.50 15.24 13.62
CA GLY A 79 6.65 16.30 14.63
C GLY A 79 6.47 17.73 14.12
N LYS A 80 6.43 17.96 12.77
CA LYS A 80 6.07 19.25 12.15
C LYS A 80 4.61 19.63 12.42
N TYR A 81 3.76 18.62 12.59
CA TYR A 81 2.31 18.76 12.74
C TYR A 81 1.85 18.82 14.21
N ILE A 82 2.80 18.93 15.15
CA ILE A 82 2.55 18.98 16.58
C ILE A 82 2.72 20.40 17.11
N ASP A 83 1.63 20.92 17.69
CA ASP A 83 1.59 22.22 18.34
C ASP A 83 1.32 22.08 19.86
N ASP A 84 1.69 23.11 20.61
CA ASP A 84 1.41 23.29 22.04
C ASP A 84 1.78 22.09 22.93
N PHE A 85 2.91 21.45 22.64
CA PHE A 85 3.40 20.31 23.44
C PHE A 85 3.72 20.72 24.88
N LYS A 86 3.11 20.03 25.85
CA LYS A 86 3.29 20.26 27.28
C LYS A 86 3.37 18.95 28.05
N ALA A 87 4.25 18.90 29.05
CA ALA A 87 4.30 17.82 30.03
C ALA A 87 3.78 18.31 31.39
N PHE A 88 3.11 17.42 32.13
CA PHE A 88 2.51 17.75 33.42
C PHE A 88 2.87 16.71 34.47
N ASP A 89 2.98 17.18 35.73
CA ASP A 89 3.03 16.30 36.89
C ASP A 89 1.63 15.83 37.33
N ASN A 90 1.55 15.00 38.38
CA ASN A 90 0.30 14.49 38.94
C ASN A 90 -0.59 15.58 39.56
N LYS A 91 -0.06 16.78 39.82
CA LYS A 91 -0.81 17.94 40.36
C LYS A 91 -1.30 18.86 39.26
N GLY A 92 -0.96 18.57 38.01
CA GLY A 92 -1.26 19.41 36.86
C GLY A 92 -0.30 20.58 36.66
N THR A 93 0.87 20.57 37.34
CA THR A 93 1.92 21.57 37.15
C THR A 93 2.66 21.26 35.83
N VAL A 94 2.89 22.31 35.03
CA VAL A 94 3.68 22.16 33.77
C VAL A 94 5.15 21.91 34.10
N LEU A 95 5.69 20.85 33.58
CA LEU A 95 7.11 20.51 33.66
C LEU A 95 7.90 21.21 32.55
N PRO A 96 9.20 21.53 32.76
CA PRO A 96 10.02 22.13 31.73
C PRO A 96 10.23 21.18 30.56
N THR A 97 9.95 21.67 29.35
CA THR A 97 10.15 20.96 28.10
C THR A 97 10.99 21.80 27.13
N SER A 98 11.76 21.14 26.28
CA SER A 98 12.47 21.79 25.18
C SER A 98 12.47 20.90 23.94
N LYS A 99 12.38 21.47 22.75
CA LYS A 99 12.45 20.73 21.49
C LYS A 99 13.92 20.40 21.19
N LEU A 100 14.24 19.10 20.99
CA LEU A 100 15.58 18.62 20.65
C LEU A 100 15.80 18.72 19.14
N ASP A 101 14.82 18.27 18.37
CA ASP A 101 14.75 18.32 16.90
C ASP A 101 13.30 18.46 16.46
N VAL A 102 13.03 18.31 15.16
CA VAL A 102 11.69 18.45 14.60
C VAL A 102 10.68 17.50 15.27
N ASN A 103 11.13 16.28 15.62
CA ASN A 103 10.26 15.21 16.07
C ASN A 103 10.33 14.94 17.58
N THR A 104 11.31 15.50 18.30
CA THR A 104 11.65 15.06 19.66
C THR A 104 11.61 16.19 20.67
N TRP A 105 10.95 15.96 21.81
CA TRP A 105 10.91 16.84 22.97
C TRP A 105 11.64 16.20 24.16
N ILE A 106 12.47 16.98 24.84
CA ILE A 106 13.07 16.65 26.13
C ILE A 106 12.12 17.12 27.22
N ILE A 107 11.81 16.24 28.16
CA ILE A 107 11.01 16.54 29.37
C ILE A 107 11.96 16.43 30.57
N LYS A 108 12.10 17.53 31.32
CA LYS A 108 12.89 17.56 32.56
C LYS A 108 11.99 17.19 33.76
N ASP A 109 12.66 16.83 34.88
CA ASP A 109 11.97 16.32 36.06
C ASP A 109 11.10 15.08 35.74
N ALA A 110 11.62 14.21 34.90
CA ALA A 110 10.88 13.07 34.32
C ALA A 110 10.36 12.08 35.37
N LYS A 111 10.94 12.04 36.57
CA LYS A 111 10.42 11.22 37.69
C LYS A 111 9.00 11.62 38.12
N ASN A 112 8.61 12.86 37.87
CA ASN A 112 7.32 13.42 38.26
C ASN A 112 6.34 13.53 37.08
N VAL A 113 6.76 13.23 35.84
CA VAL A 113 5.88 13.33 34.69
C VAL A 113 4.71 12.35 34.82
N ALA A 114 3.49 12.86 34.64
CA ALA A 114 2.26 12.08 34.66
C ALA A 114 1.63 11.95 33.28
N LYS A 115 1.72 12.99 32.47
CA LYS A 115 1.18 12.99 31.10
C LYS A 115 1.85 14.05 30.23
N VAL A 116 1.71 13.85 28.93
CA VAL A 116 1.93 14.90 27.93
C VAL A 116 0.63 15.22 27.21
N THR A 117 0.50 16.46 26.73
CA THR A 117 -0.62 16.89 25.87
C THR A 117 -0.06 17.70 24.72
N TYR A 118 -0.72 17.61 23.59
CA TYR A 118 -0.39 18.40 22.38
C TYR A 118 -1.60 18.47 21.44
N LEU A 119 -1.52 19.41 20.50
CA LEU A 119 -2.45 19.55 19.41
C LEU A 119 -1.84 18.93 18.15
N VAL A 120 -2.61 18.14 17.43
CA VAL A 120 -2.23 17.55 16.14
C VAL A 120 -2.91 18.31 15.02
N ASN A 121 -2.12 18.83 14.08
CA ASN A 121 -2.56 19.27 12.76
C ASN A 121 -2.56 18.09 11.81
N ASP A 122 -3.39 18.14 10.77
CA ASP A 122 -3.34 17.11 9.76
C ASP A 122 -2.29 17.37 8.66
N THR A 123 -2.10 16.40 7.79
CA THR A 123 -1.11 16.49 6.73
C THR A 123 -1.73 16.86 5.38
N PHE A 124 -3.02 16.53 5.15
CA PHE A 124 -3.67 16.73 3.86
C PHE A 124 -3.76 18.21 3.48
N ASP A 125 -3.96 19.09 4.45
CA ASP A 125 -3.99 20.55 4.26
C ASP A 125 -2.67 21.14 3.75
N THR A 126 -1.57 20.45 3.93
CA THR A 126 -0.22 20.92 3.56
C THR A 126 0.31 20.28 2.29
N GLU A 127 -0.38 19.33 1.71
CA GLU A 127 0.09 18.61 0.53
C GLU A 127 0.15 19.51 -0.70
N LYS A 128 1.33 19.52 -1.34
CA LYS A 128 1.62 20.30 -2.54
C LYS A 128 1.94 19.37 -3.70
N GLY A 129 1.34 19.61 -4.84
CA GLY A 129 1.56 18.80 -6.04
C GLY A 129 0.66 17.56 -6.10
N SER A 130 0.78 16.81 -7.19
CA SER A 130 0.07 15.57 -7.42
C SER A 130 1.05 14.52 -7.92
N GLY A 131 1.01 13.33 -7.32
CA GLY A 131 1.79 12.18 -7.74
C GLY A 131 2.86 11.73 -6.73
N PHE A 132 3.49 10.61 -7.06
CA PHE A 132 4.48 9.95 -6.23
C PHE A 132 5.71 10.85 -6.01
N GLY A 133 6.07 11.08 -4.75
CA GLY A 133 7.29 11.81 -4.38
C GLY A 133 7.23 13.35 -4.47
N THR A 134 6.05 13.94 -4.75
CA THR A 134 5.88 15.40 -4.81
C THR A 134 5.22 16.00 -3.56
N ALA A 135 4.56 15.19 -2.74
CA ALA A 135 4.00 15.58 -1.46
C ALA A 135 5.06 15.53 -0.35
N ASP A 136 4.92 16.37 0.68
CA ASP A 136 5.78 16.31 1.87
C ASP A 136 5.59 14.98 2.62
N ILE A 137 4.35 14.45 2.62
CA ILE A 137 3.99 13.12 3.15
C ILE A 137 3.16 12.39 2.08
N PHE A 138 3.43 11.09 1.91
CA PHE A 138 2.64 10.23 1.05
C PHE A 138 1.22 10.09 1.63
N SER A 139 0.17 10.49 0.88
CA SER A 139 -1.19 10.61 1.43
C SER A 139 -1.73 9.35 2.13
N PRO A 140 -1.47 8.09 1.66
CA PRO A 140 -1.86 6.90 2.41
C PRO A 140 -1.26 6.78 3.81
N ALA A 141 -0.09 7.39 4.05
CA ALA A 141 0.53 7.53 5.37
C ALA A 141 0.15 8.84 6.06
N GLY A 142 -0.58 9.70 5.38
CA GLY A 142 -1.01 11.01 5.87
C GLY A 142 -2.20 10.93 6.82
N THR A 143 -2.61 12.10 7.28
CA THR A 143 -3.72 12.27 8.24
C THR A 143 -4.71 13.32 7.73
N ASN A 144 -5.99 13.18 8.09
CA ASN A 144 -7.04 14.14 7.79
C ASN A 144 -7.81 14.54 9.04
N ILE A 145 -8.14 15.81 9.17
CA ILE A 145 -8.99 16.38 10.22
C ILE A 145 -10.03 17.29 9.54
N ASP A 146 -11.11 16.71 9.01
CA ASP A 146 -12.25 17.48 8.48
C ASP A 146 -13.43 17.29 9.44
N ALA A 147 -13.59 18.25 10.36
CA ALA A 147 -14.55 18.16 11.46
C ALA A 147 -15.97 17.82 10.96
N ASP A 148 -16.62 16.87 11.64
CA ASP A 148 -17.96 16.35 11.35
C ASP A 148 -18.09 15.58 10.01
N LYS A 149 -17.02 15.41 9.22
CA LYS A 149 -17.06 14.69 7.94
C LYS A 149 -16.12 13.50 7.89
N ASN A 150 -14.82 13.73 8.12
CA ASN A 150 -13.80 12.69 8.06
C ASN A 150 -12.62 12.95 8.98
N PHE A 151 -12.14 11.87 9.62
CA PHE A 151 -10.83 11.86 10.26
C PHE A 151 -10.08 10.61 9.77
N MET A 152 -8.92 10.81 9.17
CA MET A 152 -7.99 9.73 8.83
C MET A 152 -6.90 9.67 9.89
N LEU A 153 -7.02 8.72 10.79
CA LEU A 153 -6.11 8.54 11.90
C LEU A 153 -5.07 7.47 11.58
N ASN A 154 -4.06 7.82 10.80
CA ASN A 154 -2.80 7.08 10.81
C ASN A 154 -2.13 7.38 12.15
N MET A 155 -2.10 6.39 13.05
CA MET A 155 -1.75 6.61 14.47
C MET A 155 -0.36 7.17 14.70
N HIS A 156 0.58 6.95 13.78
CA HIS A 156 1.92 7.53 13.82
C HIS A 156 1.93 9.06 13.66
N GLY A 157 0.90 9.65 13.03
CA GLY A 157 0.72 11.10 12.96
C GLY A 157 0.06 11.69 14.20
N PHE A 158 -0.63 10.88 15.01
CA PHE A 158 -1.36 11.32 16.21
C PHE A 158 -0.66 11.00 17.52
N VAL A 159 0.01 9.85 17.62
CA VAL A 159 0.57 9.34 18.87
C VAL A 159 2.07 9.10 18.73
N GLY A 160 2.84 9.80 19.55
CA GLY A 160 4.28 9.53 19.68
C GLY A 160 4.57 8.50 20.78
N TYR A 161 5.85 8.39 21.13
CA TYR A 161 6.32 7.42 22.12
C TYR A 161 7.40 8.00 23.03
N PHE A 162 7.44 7.48 24.26
CA PHE A 162 8.56 7.71 25.16
C PHE A 162 9.73 6.78 24.78
N LYS A 163 10.94 7.31 24.71
CA LYS A 163 12.15 6.54 24.44
C LYS A 163 12.25 5.36 25.43
N ASP A 164 12.64 4.19 24.93
CA ASP A 164 12.79 2.95 25.68
C ASP A 164 11.50 2.38 26.30
N LYS A 165 10.32 2.88 25.87
CA LYS A 165 9.00 2.44 26.36
C LYS A 165 8.07 1.98 25.22
N LYS A 166 8.56 1.81 24.00
CA LYS A 166 7.77 1.37 22.84
C LYS A 166 7.12 0.00 23.01
N GLU A 167 7.70 -0.86 23.84
CA GLU A 167 7.20 -2.22 24.08
C GLU A 167 6.13 -2.29 25.18
N LEU A 168 5.73 -1.18 25.77
CA LEU A 168 4.59 -1.14 26.69
C LEU A 168 3.27 -1.22 25.90
N PRO A 169 2.23 -1.85 26.49
CA PRO A 169 0.88 -1.83 25.92
C PRO A 169 0.27 -0.43 25.93
N TYR A 170 -0.56 -0.17 24.89
CA TYR A 170 -1.33 1.06 24.78
C TYR A 170 -2.82 0.77 24.92
N ASN A 171 -3.52 1.63 25.67
CA ASN A 171 -4.97 1.74 25.72
C ASN A 171 -5.35 3.05 25.04
N VAL A 172 -6.14 3.02 24.00
CA VAL A 172 -6.51 4.20 23.22
C VAL A 172 -8.00 4.44 23.33
N THR A 173 -8.38 5.60 23.84
CA THR A 173 -9.77 6.07 23.87
C THR A 173 -9.93 7.19 22.85
N ILE A 174 -10.88 7.07 21.94
CA ILE A 174 -11.18 8.07 20.92
C ILE A 174 -12.62 8.54 21.13
N SER A 175 -12.82 9.83 21.40
CA SER A 175 -14.15 10.44 21.47
C SER A 175 -14.47 11.04 20.10
N HIS A 176 -15.64 10.69 19.53
CA HIS A 176 -16.04 11.12 18.20
C HIS A 176 -17.51 11.55 18.12
N PRO A 177 -17.91 12.34 17.12
CA PRO A 177 -19.32 12.65 16.88
C PRO A 177 -20.15 11.37 16.67
N GLU A 178 -21.37 11.32 17.22
CA GLU A 178 -22.29 10.19 17.07
C GLU A 178 -22.64 9.88 15.60
N THR A 179 -22.50 10.87 14.72
CA THR A 179 -22.75 10.75 13.27
C THR A 179 -21.64 10.03 12.51
N LEU A 180 -20.48 9.85 13.13
CA LEU A 180 -19.31 9.20 12.53
C LEU A 180 -19.07 7.83 13.15
N TRP A 181 -18.53 6.94 12.36
CA TRP A 181 -18.16 5.58 12.73
C TRP A 181 -16.71 5.30 12.34
N GLY A 182 -15.96 4.66 13.22
CA GLY A 182 -14.55 4.33 13.02
C GLY A 182 -14.36 3.00 12.28
N ALA A 183 -14.00 3.04 11.01
CA ALA A 183 -13.58 1.87 10.26
C ALA A 183 -12.13 1.52 10.63
N THR A 184 -11.90 0.29 11.11
CA THR A 184 -10.58 -0.20 11.53
C THR A 184 -10.54 -1.72 11.60
N SER A 185 -9.35 -2.31 11.62
CA SER A 185 -9.17 -3.74 11.91
C SER A 185 -9.16 -4.04 13.42
N MET A 186 -9.00 -3.04 14.28
CA MET A 186 -9.07 -3.23 15.73
C MET A 186 -10.49 -3.58 16.19
N THR A 187 -10.58 -4.17 17.36
CA THR A 187 -11.87 -4.44 18.00
C THR A 187 -12.13 -3.34 19.01
N ASP A 188 -13.23 -2.61 18.82
CA ASP A 188 -13.72 -1.69 19.84
C ASP A 188 -14.23 -2.47 21.05
N LEU A 189 -13.78 -2.05 22.22
CA LEU A 189 -14.11 -2.65 23.51
C LEU A 189 -15.05 -1.77 24.34
N ASP A 190 -15.47 -0.62 23.81
CA ASP A 190 -16.47 0.28 24.39
C ASP A 190 -17.83 0.03 23.74
N ALA A 191 -18.89 0.18 24.47
CA ALA A 191 -20.26 0.00 23.98
C ALA A 191 -20.96 1.34 23.66
N SER A 192 -20.28 2.46 23.81
CA SER A 192 -20.79 3.81 23.56
C SER A 192 -20.87 4.07 22.04
N THR A 193 -21.74 4.97 21.64
CA THR A 193 -21.84 5.45 20.25
C THR A 193 -21.00 6.70 19.98
N THR A 194 -20.21 7.14 20.94
CA THR A 194 -19.42 8.37 20.89
C THR A 194 -18.00 8.21 21.41
N ASN A 195 -17.65 7.00 21.87
CA ASN A 195 -16.30 6.66 22.29
C ASN A 195 -15.97 5.25 21.84
N ASP A 196 -14.79 5.10 21.27
CA ASP A 196 -14.18 3.80 20.97
C ASP A 196 -13.01 3.57 21.92
N PHE A 197 -12.78 2.31 22.31
CA PHE A 197 -11.69 1.91 23.16
C PHE A 197 -10.92 0.72 22.59
N PHE A 198 -9.66 0.96 22.26
CA PHE A 198 -8.77 -0.03 21.65
C PHE A 198 -7.62 -0.40 22.58
N LYS A 199 -7.10 -1.61 22.42
CA LYS A 199 -5.89 -2.08 23.12
C LYS A 199 -4.90 -2.64 22.12
N THR A 200 -3.64 -2.24 22.26
CA THR A 200 -2.52 -2.79 21.51
C THR A 200 -1.41 -3.24 22.45
N SER A 201 -0.62 -4.21 22.03
CA SER A 201 0.41 -4.82 22.88
C SER A 201 1.67 -3.97 22.98
N ARG A 202 1.91 -3.09 22.00
CA ARG A 202 3.09 -2.21 21.91
C ARG A 202 2.86 -1.08 20.90
N TYR A 203 3.80 -0.13 20.86
CA TYR A 203 3.71 1.03 19.96
C TYR A 203 3.64 0.63 18.47
N ALA A 204 4.44 -0.33 18.03
CA ALA A 204 4.40 -0.80 16.65
C ALA A 204 3.01 -1.31 16.25
N GLU A 205 2.33 -2.07 17.12
CA GLU A 205 0.95 -2.51 16.84
C GLU A 205 -0.03 -1.32 16.79
N LEU A 206 0.18 -0.28 17.60
CA LEU A 206 -0.67 0.91 17.54
C LEU A 206 -0.55 1.62 16.19
N VAL A 207 0.66 1.89 15.71
CA VAL A 207 0.87 2.63 14.45
C VAL A 207 0.49 1.84 13.22
N GLU A 208 0.47 0.51 13.32
CA GLU A 208 0.04 -0.41 12.25
C GLU A 208 -1.49 -0.61 12.19
N ASN A 209 -2.28 0.12 12.98
CA ASN A 209 -3.72 0.00 13.00
C ASN A 209 -4.40 1.37 12.80
N PRO A 210 -4.55 1.82 11.55
CA PRO A 210 -5.25 3.06 11.23
C PRO A 210 -6.74 2.97 11.55
N VAL A 211 -7.36 4.13 11.79
CA VAL A 211 -8.81 4.28 11.95
C VAL A 211 -9.30 5.41 11.06
N MET A 212 -10.30 5.14 10.24
CA MET A 212 -10.96 6.18 9.44
C MET A 212 -12.37 6.43 9.98
N TYR A 213 -12.58 7.62 10.53
CA TYR A 213 -13.90 8.07 10.97
C TYR A 213 -14.60 8.81 9.85
N SER A 214 -15.79 8.37 9.51
CA SER A 214 -16.66 9.01 8.52
C SER A 214 -18.12 8.63 8.78
N LYS A 215 -19.05 9.24 8.05
CA LYS A 215 -20.41 8.71 7.98
C LYS A 215 -20.33 7.23 7.55
N PRO A 216 -21.02 6.30 8.22
CA PRO A 216 -20.92 4.89 7.91
C PRO A 216 -21.21 4.57 6.45
N ASP A 217 -20.20 4.08 5.73
CA ASP A 217 -20.31 3.47 4.41
C ASP A 217 -19.31 2.32 4.35
N TYR A 218 -19.79 1.11 4.61
CA TYR A 218 -18.95 -0.07 4.67
C TYR A 218 -19.66 -1.34 4.25
N THR A 219 -18.89 -2.34 3.88
CA THR A 219 -19.35 -3.72 3.68
C THR A 219 -18.43 -4.69 4.38
N THR A 220 -18.99 -5.84 4.76
CA THR A 220 -18.21 -6.95 5.31
C THR A 220 -18.54 -8.24 4.59
N PHE A 221 -17.53 -9.09 4.39
CA PHE A 221 -17.70 -10.43 3.85
C PHE A 221 -16.58 -11.35 4.32
N VAL A 222 -16.74 -12.66 4.13
CA VAL A 222 -15.75 -13.66 4.54
C VAL A 222 -15.20 -14.37 3.31
N VAL A 223 -13.86 -14.54 3.27
CA VAL A 223 -13.16 -15.33 2.26
C VAL A 223 -12.24 -16.31 2.97
N ASP A 224 -12.47 -17.60 2.79
CA ASP A 224 -11.67 -18.67 3.39
C ASP A 224 -11.37 -18.45 4.88
N GLY A 225 -12.40 -18.10 5.65
CA GLY A 225 -12.33 -17.84 7.09
C GLY A 225 -11.64 -16.53 7.49
N MET A 226 -11.29 -15.67 6.53
CA MET A 226 -10.82 -14.31 6.75
C MET A 226 -11.99 -13.34 6.63
N GLU A 227 -12.24 -12.56 7.67
CA GLU A 227 -13.20 -11.46 7.67
C GLU A 227 -12.60 -10.24 6.97
N ILE A 228 -13.30 -9.69 6.00
CA ILE A 228 -12.88 -8.50 5.26
C ILE A 228 -13.88 -7.39 5.50
N LEU A 229 -13.38 -6.21 5.83
CA LEU A 229 -14.13 -4.97 5.94
C LEU A 229 -13.63 -4.01 4.87
N ILE A 230 -14.53 -3.41 4.12
CA ILE A 230 -14.24 -2.29 3.21
C ILE A 230 -14.97 -1.08 3.75
N GLY A 231 -14.24 -0.07 4.22
CA GLY A 231 -14.77 1.24 4.61
C GLY A 231 -14.45 2.27 3.53
N VAL A 232 -15.40 3.09 3.16
CA VAL A 232 -15.27 4.09 2.09
C VAL A 232 -15.62 5.47 2.60
N TYR A 233 -14.76 6.44 2.32
CA TYR A 233 -15.08 7.85 2.38
C TYR A 233 -15.09 8.43 0.97
N SER A 234 -16.27 8.87 0.53
CA SER A 234 -16.52 9.53 -0.76
C SER A 234 -17.22 10.86 -0.49
N PRO A 235 -16.52 12.00 -0.57
CA PRO A 235 -17.08 13.32 -0.22
C PRO A 235 -18.35 13.67 -1.00
N THR A 236 -18.47 13.24 -2.25
CA THR A 236 -19.66 13.49 -3.08
C THR A 236 -20.66 12.33 -3.06
N GLY A 237 -20.32 11.21 -2.42
CA GLY A 237 -21.17 10.00 -2.38
C GLY A 237 -21.29 9.26 -3.71
N LYS A 238 -20.40 9.51 -4.68
CA LYS A 238 -20.43 8.82 -5.99
C LYS A 238 -20.02 7.36 -5.89
N VAL A 239 -19.12 7.05 -4.99
CA VAL A 239 -18.61 5.69 -4.76
C VAL A 239 -19.06 5.24 -3.39
N THR A 240 -19.61 4.04 -3.30
CA THR A 240 -20.00 3.42 -2.04
C THR A 240 -19.31 2.09 -1.86
N ALA A 241 -19.16 1.64 -0.61
CA ALA A 241 -18.60 0.33 -0.31
C ALA A 241 -19.34 -0.79 -1.06
N GLU A 242 -20.68 -0.72 -1.14
CA GLU A 242 -21.48 -1.68 -1.88
C GLU A 242 -21.12 -1.71 -3.38
N SER A 243 -20.81 -0.55 -3.97
CA SER A 243 -20.54 -0.41 -5.41
C SER A 243 -19.21 -1.03 -5.86
N ILE A 244 -18.25 -1.22 -4.95
CA ILE A 244 -16.91 -1.80 -5.25
C ILE A 244 -16.72 -3.21 -4.68
N THR A 245 -17.58 -3.62 -3.76
CA THR A 245 -17.46 -4.92 -3.05
C THR A 245 -17.44 -6.14 -3.97
N PRO A 246 -18.24 -6.26 -5.05
CA PRO A 246 -18.21 -7.44 -5.91
C PRO A 246 -16.83 -7.74 -6.48
N GLU A 247 -16.16 -6.73 -7.02
CA GLU A 247 -14.82 -6.83 -7.61
C GLU A 247 -13.76 -7.09 -6.54
N MET A 248 -13.83 -6.39 -5.42
CA MET A 248 -12.91 -6.62 -4.29
C MET A 248 -13.06 -8.04 -3.73
N LYS A 249 -14.27 -8.56 -3.61
CA LYS A 249 -14.50 -9.93 -3.17
C LYS A 249 -13.93 -10.95 -4.16
N THR A 250 -14.09 -10.73 -5.45
CA THR A 250 -13.50 -11.57 -6.51
C THR A 250 -11.98 -11.58 -6.40
N MET A 251 -11.36 -10.42 -6.30
CA MET A 251 -9.92 -10.27 -6.15
C MET A 251 -9.41 -10.96 -4.87
N MET A 252 -10.00 -10.67 -3.71
CA MET A 252 -9.58 -11.26 -2.43
C MET A 252 -9.74 -12.78 -2.41
N THR A 253 -10.77 -13.31 -3.07
CA THR A 253 -10.96 -14.76 -3.22
C THR A 253 -9.83 -15.37 -4.07
N ALA A 254 -9.47 -14.72 -5.17
CA ALA A 254 -8.38 -15.14 -6.04
C ALA A 254 -7.02 -15.10 -5.30
N GLN A 255 -6.75 -14.05 -4.53
CA GLN A 255 -5.52 -13.92 -3.75
C GLN A 255 -5.40 -15.00 -2.66
N LYS A 256 -6.48 -15.26 -1.93
CA LYS A 256 -6.52 -16.33 -0.91
C LYS A 256 -6.30 -17.70 -1.55
N THR A 257 -6.88 -17.94 -2.72
CA THR A 257 -6.68 -19.18 -3.47
C THR A 257 -5.23 -19.33 -3.92
N PHE A 258 -4.63 -18.26 -4.43
CA PHE A 258 -3.23 -18.23 -4.85
C PHE A 258 -2.26 -18.49 -3.70
N LEU A 259 -2.45 -17.84 -2.55
CA LEU A 259 -1.58 -18.01 -1.37
C LEU A 259 -1.70 -19.39 -0.72
N GLY A 260 -2.86 -20.03 -0.84
CA GLY A 260 -3.08 -21.35 -0.26
C GLY A 260 -2.79 -21.40 1.24
N LYS A 261 -1.70 -22.09 1.63
CA LYS A 261 -1.34 -22.30 3.05
C LYS A 261 -0.53 -21.16 3.68
N ILE A 262 -0.02 -20.20 2.91
CA ILE A 262 0.87 -19.15 3.45
C ILE A 262 0.13 -18.20 4.38
N ASN A 263 -1.16 -18.05 4.24
CA ASN A 263 -1.92 -16.99 4.88
C ASN A 263 -2.61 -17.44 6.17
N ALA A 264 -2.16 -16.87 7.30
CA ALA A 264 -2.79 -17.05 8.62
C ALA A 264 -3.65 -15.82 9.05
N THR A 265 -3.74 -14.76 8.24
CA THR A 265 -4.50 -13.54 8.55
C THR A 265 -6.00 -13.86 8.64
N LYS A 266 -6.62 -13.49 9.76
CA LYS A 266 -8.04 -13.77 10.05
C LYS A 266 -8.96 -12.58 9.77
N LYS A 267 -8.40 -11.40 9.63
CA LYS A 267 -9.11 -10.15 9.41
C LYS A 267 -8.29 -9.24 8.50
N TYR A 268 -8.94 -8.54 7.58
CA TYR A 268 -8.29 -7.54 6.73
C TYR A 268 -9.26 -6.39 6.44
N THR A 269 -8.81 -5.17 6.62
CA THR A 269 -9.61 -3.96 6.43
C THR A 269 -9.03 -3.11 5.33
N VAL A 270 -9.85 -2.71 4.36
CA VAL A 270 -9.51 -1.73 3.33
C VAL A 270 -10.17 -0.40 3.70
N LEU A 271 -9.37 0.61 3.95
CA LEU A 271 -9.82 1.97 4.22
C LEU A 271 -9.61 2.82 2.95
N LEU A 272 -10.67 3.02 2.19
CA LEU A 272 -10.63 3.80 0.96
C LEU A 272 -11.05 5.25 1.22
N TYR A 273 -10.10 6.17 1.07
CA TYR A 273 -10.31 7.60 1.06
C TYR A 273 -10.31 8.11 -0.38
N LEU A 274 -11.41 8.75 -0.81
CA LEU A 274 -11.51 9.37 -2.12
C LEU A 274 -11.33 10.87 -2.02
N SER A 275 -10.25 11.36 -2.64
CA SER A 275 -9.90 12.77 -2.64
C SER A 275 -10.61 13.53 -3.74
N THR A 276 -11.13 14.71 -3.42
CA THR A 276 -11.60 15.69 -4.41
C THR A 276 -10.47 16.45 -5.10
N MET A 277 -9.22 16.29 -4.63
CA MET A 277 -8.03 17.04 -5.06
C MET A 277 -8.15 18.56 -4.83
N SER A 278 -9.01 19.00 -3.94
CA SER A 278 -9.11 20.41 -3.55
C SER A 278 -7.83 20.88 -2.86
N GLU A 279 -7.71 22.18 -2.59
CA GLU A 279 -6.50 22.78 -2.02
C GLU A 279 -6.10 22.16 -0.67
N THR A 280 -7.10 21.80 0.15
CA THR A 280 -6.96 21.21 1.49
C THR A 280 -7.31 19.72 1.52
N ASP A 281 -6.96 18.97 0.47
CA ASP A 281 -7.27 17.55 0.37
C ASP A 281 -6.06 16.75 -0.13
N ALA A 282 -6.06 15.45 0.09
CA ALA A 282 -4.99 14.54 -0.30
C ALA A 282 -4.66 14.61 -1.80
N LYS A 283 -3.39 14.62 -2.17
CA LYS A 283 -2.90 14.74 -3.55
C LYS A 283 -1.95 13.61 -3.96
N GLY A 284 -1.45 12.83 -3.01
CA GLY A 284 -0.64 11.63 -3.27
C GLY A 284 -1.51 10.38 -3.31
N PHE A 285 -1.48 9.63 -4.43
CA PHE A 285 -2.34 8.46 -4.62
C PHE A 285 -1.55 7.17 -4.49
N GLY A 286 -2.20 6.14 -3.95
CA GLY A 286 -1.63 4.82 -3.72
C GLY A 286 -2.22 4.16 -2.49
N ALA A 287 -1.43 3.30 -1.84
CA ALA A 287 -1.81 2.68 -0.58
C ALA A 287 -0.60 2.47 0.34
N LEU A 288 -0.89 2.11 1.58
CA LEU A 288 0.11 1.74 2.59
C LEU A 288 -0.34 0.47 3.29
N GLU A 289 0.59 -0.49 3.35
CA GLU A 289 0.38 -1.79 3.94
C GLU A 289 0.34 -1.75 5.48
N HIS A 290 -0.48 -2.62 6.05
CA HIS A 290 -0.52 -2.94 7.48
C HIS A 290 -0.81 -4.44 7.69
N PRO A 291 -0.45 -5.05 8.84
CA PRO A 291 -0.65 -6.49 9.08
C PRO A 291 -2.08 -6.97 8.90
N THR A 292 -3.06 -6.13 9.14
CA THR A 292 -4.50 -6.44 9.06
C THR A 292 -5.32 -5.38 8.34
N ALA A 293 -4.67 -4.42 7.69
CA ALA A 293 -5.36 -3.34 6.98
C ALA A 293 -4.52 -2.78 5.84
N THR A 294 -5.13 -1.95 5.01
CA THR A 294 -4.46 -1.02 4.12
C THR A 294 -5.21 0.30 4.08
N THR A 295 -4.48 1.41 4.05
CA THR A 295 -5.03 2.73 3.76
C THR A 295 -4.84 3.04 2.29
N VAL A 296 -5.91 3.38 1.60
CA VAL A 296 -5.92 3.64 0.16
C VAL A 296 -6.43 5.04 -0.10
N VAL A 297 -5.68 5.84 -0.84
CA VAL A 297 -6.09 7.18 -1.28
C VAL A 297 -6.13 7.22 -2.80
N MET A 298 -7.29 7.59 -3.37
CA MET A 298 -7.52 7.67 -4.81
C MET A 298 -8.29 8.94 -5.19
N PRO A 299 -8.16 9.46 -6.43
CA PRO A 299 -9.00 10.56 -6.88
C PRO A 299 -10.46 10.13 -7.04
N GLU A 300 -11.41 10.89 -6.45
CA GLU A 300 -12.84 10.61 -6.61
C GLU A 300 -13.34 10.84 -8.05
N MET A 301 -12.60 11.61 -8.84
CA MET A 301 -12.96 11.90 -10.23
C MET A 301 -12.73 10.76 -11.21
N LEU A 302 -12.04 9.69 -10.82
CA LEU A 302 -11.82 8.53 -11.69
C LEU A 302 -13.15 7.93 -12.16
N LEU A 303 -13.16 7.45 -13.40
CA LEU A 303 -14.27 6.65 -13.89
C LEU A 303 -14.33 5.33 -13.10
N LYS A 304 -15.53 4.78 -12.93
CA LYS A 304 -15.73 3.59 -12.10
C LYS A 304 -14.79 2.44 -12.49
N ASP A 305 -14.66 2.15 -13.77
CA ASP A 305 -13.83 1.03 -14.25
C ASP A 305 -12.33 1.30 -14.03
N GLU A 306 -11.89 2.55 -14.14
CA GLU A 306 -10.51 2.97 -13.84
C GLU A 306 -10.22 2.85 -12.34
N LEU A 307 -11.15 3.31 -11.49
CA LEU A 307 -11.04 3.16 -10.04
C LEU A 307 -10.95 1.69 -9.63
N LEU A 308 -11.85 0.84 -10.15
CA LEU A 308 -11.85 -0.59 -9.83
C LEU A 308 -10.57 -1.29 -10.27
N LYS A 309 -10.05 -0.96 -11.46
CA LYS A 309 -8.77 -1.50 -11.93
C LYS A 309 -7.63 -1.07 -11.02
N SER A 310 -7.55 0.22 -10.69
CA SER A 310 -6.52 0.75 -9.79
C SER A 310 -6.62 0.12 -8.39
N MET A 311 -7.84 -0.04 -7.87
CA MET A 311 -8.09 -0.72 -6.60
C MET A 311 -7.62 -2.19 -6.62
N ILE A 312 -7.87 -2.93 -7.71
CA ILE A 312 -7.40 -4.31 -7.84
C ILE A 312 -5.87 -4.35 -7.82
N ASP A 313 -5.20 -3.53 -8.61
CA ASP A 313 -3.75 -3.53 -8.71
C ASP A 313 -3.11 -3.10 -7.37
N VAL A 314 -3.57 -2.01 -6.74
CA VAL A 314 -3.00 -1.46 -5.52
C VAL A 314 -3.33 -2.32 -4.30
N VAL A 315 -4.62 -2.63 -4.05
CA VAL A 315 -5.00 -3.42 -2.86
C VAL A 315 -4.43 -4.84 -2.91
N SER A 316 -4.23 -5.40 -4.13
CA SER A 316 -3.59 -6.71 -4.22
C SER A 316 -2.10 -6.65 -3.86
N HIS A 317 -1.40 -5.59 -4.21
CA HIS A 317 -0.03 -5.35 -3.77
C HIS A 317 0.04 -5.28 -2.24
N GLU A 318 -0.75 -4.41 -1.64
CA GLU A 318 -0.79 -4.23 -0.19
C GLU A 318 -1.15 -5.52 0.56
N PHE A 319 -2.09 -6.28 0.05
CA PHE A 319 -2.47 -7.54 0.66
C PHE A 319 -1.32 -8.56 0.66
N PHE A 320 -0.52 -8.63 -0.39
CA PHE A 320 0.61 -9.56 -0.42
C PHE A 320 1.74 -9.20 0.55
N HIS A 321 1.78 -7.98 1.07
CA HIS A 321 2.69 -7.62 2.16
C HIS A 321 2.49 -8.45 3.43
N ILE A 322 1.35 -9.10 3.63
CA ILE A 322 1.17 -10.06 4.73
C ILE A 322 2.19 -11.22 4.68
N VAL A 323 2.77 -11.51 3.52
CA VAL A 323 3.83 -12.50 3.34
C VAL A 323 5.18 -11.89 3.69
N THR A 324 5.48 -10.71 3.15
CA THR A 324 6.72 -9.95 3.36
C THR A 324 6.48 -8.46 3.08
N PRO A 325 6.93 -7.52 3.94
CA PRO A 325 7.73 -7.69 5.15
C PRO A 325 6.92 -7.98 6.44
N LEU A 326 5.58 -8.01 6.40
CA LEU A 326 4.77 -8.09 7.62
C LEU A 326 4.88 -9.45 8.33
N SER A 327 5.29 -10.51 7.63
CA SER A 327 5.60 -11.81 8.22
C SER A 327 7.09 -12.13 8.10
N VAL A 328 7.60 -12.32 6.89
CA VAL A 328 9.02 -12.60 6.64
C VAL A 328 9.78 -11.29 6.51
N HIS A 329 10.53 -10.91 7.52
CA HIS A 329 11.24 -9.62 7.58
C HIS A 329 12.60 -9.72 8.27
N SER A 330 13.42 -8.69 8.06
CA SER A 330 14.73 -8.54 8.69
C SER A 330 14.64 -7.98 10.11
N LYS A 331 15.75 -8.06 10.84
CA LYS A 331 15.90 -7.39 12.14
C LYS A 331 15.71 -5.88 12.04
N GLU A 332 16.12 -5.28 10.94
CA GLU A 332 16.01 -3.85 10.70
C GLU A 332 14.53 -3.40 10.68
N ILE A 333 13.62 -4.23 10.16
CA ILE A 333 12.18 -3.98 10.19
C ILE A 333 11.59 -4.37 11.55
N HIS A 334 12.01 -5.50 12.13
CA HIS A 334 11.50 -5.98 13.43
C HIS A 334 11.72 -4.97 14.56
N ASP A 335 12.94 -4.43 14.63
CA ASP A 335 13.41 -3.50 15.65
C ASP A 335 13.41 -2.04 15.13
N PHE A 336 12.43 -1.69 14.29
CA PHE A 336 12.42 -0.41 13.58
C PHE A 336 12.58 0.80 14.51
N ASP A 337 13.56 1.66 14.18
CA ASP A 337 13.75 2.93 14.85
C ASP A 337 13.10 4.05 14.04
N TYR A 338 11.97 4.55 14.52
CA TYR A 338 11.16 5.57 13.84
C TYR A 338 11.87 6.92 13.65
N ASN A 339 13.00 7.17 14.34
CA ASN A 339 13.76 8.42 14.25
C ASN A 339 15.17 8.28 13.67
N ALA A 340 15.73 7.06 13.67
CA ALA A 340 17.02 6.75 13.09
C ALA A 340 17.03 5.36 12.43
N PRO A 341 16.18 5.13 11.41
CA PRO A 341 16.01 3.80 10.83
C PRO A 341 17.28 3.32 10.14
N LYS A 342 17.50 2.02 10.25
CA LYS A 342 18.42 1.29 9.39
C LYS A 342 17.59 0.50 8.40
N MET A 343 17.75 0.79 7.10
CA MET A 343 16.99 0.13 6.06
C MET A 343 17.54 -1.26 5.76
N SER A 344 16.65 -2.20 5.44
CA SER A 344 17.01 -3.55 4.99
C SER A 344 17.62 -3.54 3.58
N LYS A 345 18.46 -4.53 3.28
CA LYS A 345 19.03 -4.77 1.94
C LYS A 345 18.05 -5.41 0.95
N HIS A 346 16.82 -5.74 1.37
CA HIS A 346 15.98 -6.69 0.67
C HIS A 346 14.64 -6.13 0.19
N LEU A 347 14.62 -4.85 -0.26
CA LEU A 347 13.44 -4.27 -0.92
C LEU A 347 13.03 -5.03 -2.18
N TRP A 348 13.97 -5.73 -2.85
CA TRP A 348 13.64 -6.63 -3.95
C TRP A 348 12.66 -7.75 -3.54
N MET A 349 12.65 -8.13 -2.25
CA MET A 349 11.72 -9.12 -1.71
C MET A 349 10.47 -8.42 -1.16
N TYR A 350 10.63 -7.35 -0.38
CA TYR A 350 9.52 -6.68 0.28
C TYR A 350 8.55 -6.06 -0.72
N GLU A 351 9.08 -5.28 -1.66
CA GLU A 351 8.30 -4.64 -2.70
C GLU A 351 8.25 -5.49 -3.98
N GLY A 352 9.42 -6.00 -4.38
CA GLY A 352 9.54 -6.66 -5.67
C GLY A 352 8.80 -7.99 -5.76
N VAL A 353 8.96 -8.90 -4.79
CA VAL A 353 8.20 -10.16 -4.79
C VAL A 353 6.71 -9.90 -4.57
N THR A 354 6.36 -8.94 -3.74
CA THR A 354 4.98 -8.51 -3.50
C THR A 354 4.34 -8.00 -4.79
N GLU A 355 5.03 -7.14 -5.52
CA GLU A 355 4.58 -6.64 -6.82
C GLU A 355 4.50 -7.74 -7.89
N TYR A 356 5.46 -8.67 -7.89
CA TYR A 356 5.39 -9.84 -8.76
C TYR A 356 4.17 -10.70 -8.44
N PHE A 357 3.86 -10.93 -7.16
CA PHE A 357 2.66 -11.66 -6.74
C PHE A 357 1.38 -10.94 -7.13
N ALA A 358 1.33 -9.61 -7.02
CA ALA A 358 0.19 -8.79 -7.43
C ALA A 358 -0.11 -8.92 -8.93
N ASN A 359 0.88 -9.26 -9.74
CA ASN A 359 0.70 -9.55 -11.16
C ASN A 359 0.46 -11.05 -11.43
N LEU A 360 1.24 -11.93 -10.80
CA LEU A 360 1.19 -13.37 -11.06
C LEU A 360 -0.15 -13.98 -10.65
N PHE A 361 -0.73 -13.59 -9.50
CA PHE A 361 -2.01 -14.16 -9.08
C PHE A 361 -3.15 -13.86 -10.07
N GLN A 362 -3.11 -12.71 -10.74
CA GLN A 362 -4.16 -12.32 -11.67
C GLN A 362 -4.17 -13.25 -12.90
N ILE A 363 -3.01 -13.57 -13.47
CA ILE A 363 -2.95 -14.54 -14.57
C ILE A 363 -3.21 -15.97 -14.07
N ASN A 364 -2.68 -16.34 -12.91
CA ASN A 364 -2.87 -17.65 -12.30
C ASN A 364 -4.36 -17.96 -12.08
N GLN A 365 -5.13 -16.98 -11.63
CA GLN A 365 -6.56 -17.09 -11.33
C GLN A 365 -7.47 -16.66 -12.50
N GLY A 366 -6.90 -16.34 -13.67
CA GLY A 366 -7.65 -16.01 -14.88
C GLY A 366 -8.34 -14.65 -14.85
N LEU A 367 -7.85 -13.71 -14.04
CA LEU A 367 -8.37 -12.33 -13.98
C LEU A 367 -7.85 -11.47 -15.12
N ILE A 368 -6.68 -11.81 -15.68
CA ILE A 368 -6.08 -11.16 -16.85
C ILE A 368 -5.67 -12.21 -17.87
N THR A 369 -5.43 -11.78 -19.11
CA THR A 369 -4.94 -12.65 -20.17
C THR A 369 -3.41 -12.84 -20.11
N GLU A 370 -2.88 -13.86 -20.82
CA GLU A 370 -1.42 -14.02 -20.99
C GLU A 370 -0.80 -12.79 -21.66
N GLU A 371 -1.49 -12.19 -22.62
CA GLU A 371 -1.03 -10.98 -23.32
C GLU A 371 -0.93 -9.78 -22.37
N ASP A 372 -1.92 -9.57 -21.51
CA ASP A 372 -1.86 -8.52 -20.47
C ASP A 372 -0.68 -8.73 -19.52
N PHE A 373 -0.48 -9.97 -19.08
CA PHE A 373 0.64 -10.29 -18.19
C PHE A 373 2.00 -10.03 -18.86
N TYR A 374 2.17 -10.49 -20.11
CA TYR A 374 3.42 -10.25 -20.85
C TYR A 374 3.66 -8.76 -21.11
N LYS A 375 2.60 -8.00 -21.40
CA LYS A 375 2.68 -6.56 -21.56
C LYS A 375 3.16 -5.88 -20.28
N ARG A 376 2.58 -6.23 -19.12
CA ARG A 376 3.03 -5.69 -17.82
C ARG A 376 4.51 -6.00 -17.54
N MET A 377 4.97 -7.22 -17.84
CA MET A 377 6.38 -7.58 -17.67
C MET A 377 7.30 -6.83 -18.63
N ALA A 378 6.87 -6.61 -19.87
CA ALA A 378 7.62 -5.82 -20.85
C ALA A 378 7.72 -4.33 -20.43
N GLU A 379 6.64 -3.74 -19.94
CA GLU A 379 6.61 -2.37 -19.41
C GLU A 379 7.56 -2.23 -18.20
N LYS A 380 7.56 -3.20 -17.27
CA LYS A 380 8.51 -3.22 -16.16
C LYS A 380 9.97 -3.28 -16.61
N ILE A 381 10.28 -4.04 -17.66
CA ILE A 381 11.64 -4.07 -18.25
C ILE A 381 12.00 -2.71 -18.84
N GLU A 382 11.09 -2.06 -19.56
CA GLU A 382 11.31 -0.74 -20.13
C GLU A 382 11.59 0.30 -19.03
N HIS A 383 10.79 0.33 -17.98
CA HIS A 383 10.97 1.24 -16.85
C HIS A 383 12.26 0.95 -16.07
N ALA A 384 12.57 -0.32 -15.80
CA ALA A 384 13.81 -0.69 -15.11
C ALA A 384 15.06 -0.32 -15.92
N ASN A 385 15.01 -0.45 -17.26
CA ASN A 385 16.10 -0.06 -18.15
C ASN A 385 16.30 1.47 -18.22
N ALA A 386 15.29 2.26 -17.93
CA ALA A 386 15.38 3.72 -17.82
C ALA A 386 16.09 4.17 -16.52
N MET A 387 16.28 3.27 -15.56
CA MET A 387 16.96 3.52 -14.30
C MET A 387 18.41 3.01 -14.33
N ASN A 388 19.15 3.15 -13.23
CA ASN A 388 20.54 2.67 -13.15
C ASN A 388 20.58 1.14 -12.97
N ASP A 389 20.65 0.41 -14.09
CA ASP A 389 20.63 -1.06 -14.09
C ASP A 389 21.89 -1.72 -13.51
N THR A 390 23.01 -0.97 -13.38
CA THR A 390 24.27 -1.46 -12.79
C THR A 390 24.38 -1.19 -11.30
N MET A 391 23.45 -0.43 -10.70
CA MET A 391 23.43 -0.20 -9.25
C MET A 391 23.06 -1.50 -8.53
N PRO A 392 23.91 -2.00 -7.59
CA PRO A 392 23.56 -3.16 -6.77
C PRO A 392 22.26 -2.90 -6.01
N PHE A 393 21.27 -3.78 -6.22
CA PHE A 393 19.95 -3.57 -5.64
C PHE A 393 19.97 -3.59 -4.11
N THR A 394 20.80 -4.46 -3.51
CA THR A 394 20.98 -4.49 -2.05
C THR A 394 21.59 -3.20 -1.49
N THR A 395 22.47 -2.54 -2.24
CA THR A 395 23.07 -1.25 -1.85
C THR A 395 22.03 -0.13 -1.97
N MET A 396 21.27 -0.10 -3.06
CA MET A 396 20.16 0.83 -3.24
C MET A 396 19.15 0.69 -2.09
N SER A 397 18.70 -0.53 -1.78
CA SER A 397 17.75 -0.81 -0.69
C SER A 397 18.24 -0.30 0.66
N ALA A 398 19.48 -0.60 1.04
CA ALA A 398 20.04 -0.19 2.33
C ALA A 398 20.22 1.33 2.48
N ASN A 399 20.24 2.06 1.37
CA ASN A 399 20.50 3.51 1.32
C ASN A 399 19.34 4.31 0.70
N VAL A 400 18.15 3.71 0.56
CA VAL A 400 17.00 4.26 -0.18
C VAL A 400 16.57 5.67 0.27
N LEU A 401 16.90 6.07 1.49
CA LEU A 401 16.59 7.40 2.04
C LEU A 401 17.57 8.51 1.61
N THR A 402 18.63 8.18 0.89
CA THR A 402 19.71 9.12 0.55
C THR A 402 20.03 9.11 -0.95
N GLU A 403 20.47 10.25 -1.47
CA GLU A 403 20.95 10.33 -2.85
C GLU A 403 22.30 9.61 -3.04
N PRO A 404 22.55 9.00 -4.20
CA PRO A 404 21.71 8.94 -5.38
C PRO A 404 20.67 7.79 -5.36
N TYR A 405 20.58 7.02 -4.28
CA TYR A 405 19.76 5.79 -4.19
C TYR A 405 18.27 6.11 -4.15
N LYS A 406 17.88 7.22 -3.52
CA LYS A 406 16.49 7.67 -3.44
C LYS A 406 15.86 7.87 -4.82
N GLU A 407 16.59 8.41 -5.78
CA GLU A 407 16.13 8.60 -7.16
C GLU A 407 15.82 7.27 -7.87
N GLN A 408 16.35 6.14 -7.36
CA GLN A 408 16.14 4.80 -7.90
C GLN A 408 15.00 4.04 -7.20
N TYR A 409 14.27 4.69 -6.28
CA TYR A 409 13.28 4.02 -5.44
C TYR A 409 12.23 3.25 -6.25
N LEU A 410 11.66 3.84 -7.29
CA LEU A 410 10.62 3.17 -8.10
C LEU A 410 11.09 1.83 -8.71
N ASN A 411 12.40 1.61 -8.79
CA ASN A 411 12.96 0.35 -9.28
C ASN A 411 12.67 -0.84 -8.34
N VAL A 412 12.21 -0.59 -7.11
CA VAL A 412 11.76 -1.66 -6.20
C VAL A 412 10.54 -2.40 -6.76
N TYR A 413 9.65 -1.68 -7.45
CA TYR A 413 8.46 -2.23 -8.10
C TYR A 413 8.74 -2.77 -9.51
N GLU A 414 9.72 -2.19 -10.21
CA GLU A 414 10.05 -2.56 -11.59
C GLU A 414 11.07 -3.70 -11.62
N LYS A 415 12.35 -3.42 -11.40
CA LYS A 415 13.41 -4.46 -11.35
C LYS A 415 13.18 -5.45 -10.21
N GLY A 416 12.59 -5.02 -9.09
CA GLY A 416 12.24 -5.90 -7.97
C GLY A 416 11.27 -7.00 -8.36
N ALA A 417 10.18 -6.67 -9.06
CA ALA A 417 9.23 -7.67 -9.57
C ALA A 417 9.88 -8.61 -10.60
N LEU A 418 10.73 -8.08 -11.47
CA LEU A 418 11.47 -8.88 -12.45
C LEU A 418 12.51 -9.81 -11.78
N ILE A 419 13.09 -9.43 -10.64
CA ILE A 419 13.90 -10.33 -9.81
C ILE A 419 13.02 -11.49 -9.32
N GLY A 420 11.85 -11.20 -8.76
CA GLY A 420 10.88 -12.21 -8.34
C GLY A 420 10.51 -13.18 -9.47
N MET A 421 10.22 -12.66 -10.65
CA MET A 421 9.95 -13.44 -11.87
C MET A 421 11.11 -14.35 -12.25
N CYS A 422 12.33 -13.82 -12.30
CA CYS A 422 13.51 -14.62 -12.67
C CYS A 422 13.77 -15.74 -11.65
N LEU A 423 13.62 -15.47 -10.35
CA LEU A 423 13.72 -16.47 -9.29
C LEU A 423 12.68 -17.58 -9.46
N ASP A 424 11.43 -17.22 -9.75
CA ASP A 424 10.36 -18.18 -10.01
C ASP A 424 10.69 -19.10 -11.21
N ILE A 425 11.11 -18.52 -12.32
CA ILE A 425 11.50 -19.28 -13.52
C ILE A 425 12.69 -20.21 -13.24
N ILE A 426 13.72 -19.76 -12.51
CA ILE A 426 14.88 -20.59 -12.15
C ILE A 426 14.43 -21.78 -11.27
N ILE A 427 13.64 -21.51 -10.23
CA ILE A 427 13.17 -22.55 -9.31
C ILE A 427 12.33 -23.58 -10.07
N ARG A 428 11.44 -23.15 -10.96
CA ARG A 428 10.61 -24.04 -11.78
C ARG A 428 11.43 -24.87 -12.77
N GLU A 429 12.39 -24.25 -13.44
CA GLU A 429 13.30 -24.98 -14.32
C GLU A 429 14.01 -26.12 -13.57
N LYS A 430 14.56 -25.84 -12.39
CA LYS A 430 15.34 -26.81 -11.59
C LYS A 430 14.48 -27.86 -10.92
N SER A 431 13.21 -27.57 -10.66
CA SER A 431 12.25 -28.51 -10.10
C SER A 431 11.40 -29.25 -11.13
N ASN A 432 11.65 -29.08 -12.43
CA ASN A 432 10.80 -29.57 -13.51
C ASN A 432 9.33 -29.09 -13.41
N GLY A 433 9.14 -27.85 -12.91
CA GLY A 433 7.84 -27.19 -12.79
C GLY A 433 7.12 -27.42 -11.44
N GLU A 434 7.66 -28.28 -10.56
CA GLU A 434 6.98 -28.66 -9.30
C GLU A 434 7.01 -27.57 -8.23
N ARG A 435 8.00 -26.69 -8.25
CA ARG A 435 8.22 -25.64 -7.25
C ARG A 435 8.38 -24.29 -7.92
N GLY A 436 7.96 -23.24 -7.24
CA GLY A 436 8.13 -21.86 -7.68
C GLY A 436 8.49 -20.94 -6.50
N ILE A 437 8.40 -19.63 -6.72
CA ILE A 437 8.72 -18.63 -5.71
C ILE A 437 7.74 -18.68 -4.52
N LEU A 438 6.50 -19.12 -4.74
CA LEU A 438 5.52 -19.32 -3.67
C LEU A 438 5.97 -20.42 -2.68
N ASP A 439 6.57 -21.53 -3.17
CA ASP A 439 7.20 -22.55 -2.31
C ASP A 439 8.39 -21.99 -1.51
N LEU A 440 9.19 -21.12 -2.11
CA LEU A 440 10.26 -20.42 -1.40
C LEU A 440 9.70 -19.56 -0.27
N MET A 441 8.69 -18.72 -0.55
CA MET A 441 8.08 -17.86 0.47
C MET A 441 7.39 -18.68 1.57
N GLN A 442 6.76 -19.82 1.24
CA GLN A 442 6.23 -20.75 2.23
C GLN A 442 7.33 -21.28 3.17
N LYS A 443 8.50 -21.64 2.64
CA LYS A 443 9.62 -22.11 3.45
C LYS A 443 10.20 -21.01 4.32
N LEU A 444 10.32 -19.81 3.78
CA LEU A 444 10.75 -18.63 4.55
C LEU A 444 9.76 -18.33 5.68
N SER A 445 8.45 -18.39 5.40
CA SER A 445 7.39 -18.17 6.41
C SER A 445 7.37 -19.24 7.50
N ASN A 446 7.78 -20.48 7.19
CA ASN A 446 7.92 -21.54 8.19
C ASN A 446 9.17 -21.38 9.06
N GLU A 447 10.23 -20.80 8.53
CA GLU A 447 11.49 -20.58 9.25
C GLU A 447 11.48 -19.29 10.05
N TYR A 448 10.92 -18.24 9.47
CA TYR A 448 10.80 -16.89 10.03
C TYR A 448 9.33 -16.56 10.26
N GLY A 449 9.00 -15.35 10.65
CA GLY A 449 7.63 -14.91 10.86
C GLY A 449 7.58 -13.69 11.74
N VAL A 450 6.40 -13.26 12.13
CA VAL A 450 6.15 -12.00 12.86
C VAL A 450 7.06 -11.83 14.09
N SER A 451 7.41 -12.92 14.79
CA SER A 451 8.23 -12.90 16.02
C SER A 451 9.69 -13.34 15.81
N LYS A 452 10.07 -13.74 14.61
CA LYS A 452 11.42 -14.29 14.34
C LYS A 452 11.99 -13.68 13.05
N PRO A 453 12.64 -12.52 13.13
CA PRO A 453 13.25 -11.90 11.96
C PRO A 453 14.48 -12.66 11.46
N PHE A 454 14.83 -12.46 10.20
CA PHE A 454 16.09 -12.92 9.64
C PHE A 454 17.22 -11.87 9.78
N ASN A 455 18.45 -12.30 9.57
CA ASN A 455 19.60 -11.41 9.43
C ASN A 455 19.82 -11.11 7.94
N ASP A 456 19.87 -9.84 7.56
CA ASP A 456 20.06 -9.39 6.18
C ASP A 456 21.24 -10.07 5.47
N ASN A 457 22.35 -10.25 6.17
CA ASN A 457 23.56 -10.84 5.57
C ASN A 457 23.48 -12.37 5.35
N GLU A 458 22.48 -13.04 5.92
CA GLU A 458 22.32 -14.50 5.86
C GLU A 458 21.22 -14.94 4.90
N LEU A 459 20.36 -14.02 4.43
CA LEU A 459 19.17 -14.36 3.67
C LEU A 459 19.49 -15.06 2.35
N PHE A 460 20.50 -14.62 1.58
CA PHE A 460 20.85 -15.23 0.30
C PHE A 460 21.35 -16.67 0.46
N ALA A 461 22.16 -16.93 1.48
CA ALA A 461 22.60 -18.29 1.80
C ALA A 461 21.42 -19.18 2.22
N LYS A 462 20.46 -18.64 2.98
CA LYS A 462 19.26 -19.35 3.40
C LYS A 462 18.36 -19.67 2.19
N ILE A 463 18.12 -18.69 1.31
CA ILE A 463 17.36 -18.89 0.08
C ILE A 463 18.01 -19.95 -0.81
N THR A 464 19.32 -19.92 -0.95
CA THR A 464 20.08 -20.93 -1.70
C THR A 464 19.87 -22.33 -1.14
N THR A 465 19.89 -22.45 0.20
CA THR A 465 19.66 -23.74 0.89
C THR A 465 18.23 -24.25 0.69
N PHE A 466 17.24 -23.36 0.61
CA PHE A 466 15.84 -23.73 0.43
C PHE A 466 15.48 -24.00 -1.03
N THR A 467 16.31 -23.57 -1.96
CA THR A 467 16.09 -23.66 -3.39
C THR A 467 17.25 -24.41 -4.10
N TYR A 468 18.03 -23.73 -4.89
CA TYR A 468 19.08 -24.30 -5.73
C TYR A 468 20.32 -23.37 -5.77
N PRO A 469 21.54 -23.89 -6.03
CA PRO A 469 22.74 -23.08 -6.17
C PRO A 469 22.63 -21.97 -7.24
N GLU A 470 21.87 -22.23 -8.32
CA GLU A 470 21.66 -21.26 -9.39
C GLU A 470 20.85 -20.05 -8.95
N VAL A 471 19.95 -20.21 -7.97
CA VAL A 471 19.22 -19.11 -7.33
C VAL A 471 20.19 -18.24 -6.55
N GLY A 472 21.07 -18.84 -5.75
CA GLY A 472 22.13 -18.11 -5.04
C GLY A 472 23.05 -17.35 -5.98
N ALA A 473 23.50 -18.01 -7.06
CA ALA A 473 24.36 -17.39 -8.07
C ALA A 473 23.66 -16.19 -8.77
N PHE A 474 22.36 -16.30 -9.03
CA PHE A 474 21.55 -15.19 -9.55
C PHE A 474 21.52 -14.00 -8.57
N LEU A 475 21.21 -14.26 -7.31
CA LEU A 475 21.13 -13.23 -6.27
C LEU A 475 22.46 -12.50 -6.09
N GLU A 476 23.56 -13.23 -6.01
CA GLU A 476 24.90 -12.63 -5.86
C GLU A 476 25.30 -11.83 -7.09
N LYS A 477 25.00 -12.30 -8.29
CA LYS A 477 25.44 -11.66 -9.53
C LYS A 477 24.59 -10.46 -9.94
N HIS A 478 23.26 -10.57 -9.81
CA HIS A 478 22.31 -9.61 -10.39
C HIS A 478 21.57 -8.76 -9.37
N VAL A 479 21.58 -9.16 -8.09
CA VAL A 479 20.90 -8.42 -7.03
C VAL A 479 21.88 -7.73 -6.09
N ALA A 480 22.93 -8.45 -5.65
CA ALA A 480 24.01 -7.86 -4.86
C ALA A 480 25.14 -7.31 -5.74
N GLY A 481 25.31 -7.83 -6.96
CA GLY A 481 26.32 -7.40 -7.94
C GLY A 481 25.80 -6.34 -8.90
N GLU A 482 26.71 -5.89 -9.78
CA GLU A 482 26.48 -4.81 -10.76
C GLU A 482 26.08 -5.32 -12.15
N THR A 483 25.87 -6.64 -12.29
CA THR A 483 25.58 -7.24 -13.62
C THR A 483 24.09 -7.12 -13.95
N PRO A 484 23.72 -6.44 -15.05
CA PRO A 484 22.34 -6.38 -15.52
C PRO A 484 21.71 -7.77 -15.70
N ILE A 485 20.39 -7.86 -15.51
CA ILE A 485 19.65 -9.12 -15.67
C ILE A 485 19.40 -9.36 -17.16
N PRO A 486 19.84 -10.51 -17.74
CA PRO A 486 19.55 -10.85 -19.12
C PRO A 486 18.13 -11.44 -19.23
N TYR A 487 17.09 -10.61 -19.21
CA TYR A 487 15.69 -11.03 -19.18
C TYR A 487 15.33 -12.00 -20.30
N ASP A 488 15.84 -11.78 -21.52
CA ASP A 488 15.58 -12.66 -22.68
C ASP A 488 16.02 -14.10 -22.43
N LEU A 489 17.11 -14.31 -21.65
CA LEU A 489 17.56 -15.64 -21.25
C LEU A 489 16.52 -16.36 -20.37
N TYR A 490 15.92 -15.64 -19.43
CA TYR A 490 14.91 -16.24 -18.52
C TYR A 490 13.59 -16.49 -19.24
N PHE A 491 13.13 -15.56 -20.06
CA PHE A 491 11.94 -15.74 -20.88
C PHE A 491 12.07 -16.92 -21.84
N SER A 492 13.24 -17.11 -22.46
CA SER A 492 13.47 -18.26 -23.36
C SER A 492 13.31 -19.63 -22.68
N LYS A 493 13.54 -19.71 -21.34
CA LYS A 493 13.35 -20.95 -20.56
C LYS A 493 11.88 -21.37 -20.48
N VAL A 494 10.96 -20.42 -20.60
CA VAL A 494 9.51 -20.63 -20.62
C VAL A 494 8.90 -20.43 -22.03
N GLY A 495 9.76 -20.36 -23.06
CA GLY A 495 9.34 -20.28 -24.45
C GLY A 495 8.83 -18.92 -24.91
N ILE A 496 9.13 -17.86 -24.15
CA ILE A 496 8.76 -16.49 -24.47
C ILE A 496 9.92 -15.78 -25.16
N THR A 497 9.63 -15.03 -26.22
CA THR A 497 10.62 -14.19 -26.93
C THR A 497 10.03 -12.82 -27.26
N LYS A 498 10.90 -11.86 -27.54
CA LYS A 498 10.48 -10.56 -28.10
C LYS A 498 9.96 -10.74 -29.51
N THR A 499 8.82 -10.14 -29.79
CA THR A 499 8.20 -10.13 -31.12
C THR A 499 7.71 -8.73 -31.42
N SER A 500 7.66 -8.35 -32.68
CA SER A 500 7.01 -7.13 -33.12
C SER A 500 5.62 -7.45 -33.66
N LYS A 501 4.60 -6.76 -33.15
CA LYS A 501 3.22 -6.86 -33.62
C LYS A 501 2.73 -5.48 -33.99
N LYS A 502 1.91 -5.40 -35.02
CA LYS A 502 1.17 -4.17 -35.32
C LYS A 502 -0.01 -4.04 -34.35
N GLU A 503 0.06 -3.05 -33.48
CA GLU A 503 -1.00 -2.77 -32.52
C GLU A 503 -1.68 -1.43 -32.83
N PRO A 504 -3.00 -1.32 -32.61
CA PRO A 504 -3.69 -0.05 -32.74
C PRO A 504 -3.17 0.91 -31.65
N VAL A 505 -2.93 2.15 -32.06
CA VAL A 505 -2.51 3.22 -31.12
C VAL A 505 -3.57 4.30 -31.03
N ASN A 506 -3.46 5.17 -30.03
CA ASN A 506 -4.42 6.24 -29.81
C ASN A 506 -4.49 7.17 -31.05
N VAL A 507 -5.70 7.44 -31.52
CA VAL A 507 -5.92 8.28 -32.71
C VAL A 507 -5.43 9.71 -32.54
N PHE A 508 -5.36 10.22 -31.31
CA PHE A 508 -4.94 11.60 -30.99
C PHE A 508 -3.44 11.74 -30.65
N LEU A 509 -2.68 10.61 -30.65
CA LEU A 509 -1.26 10.60 -30.29
C LEU A 509 -0.40 9.97 -31.40
N LYS A 510 0.84 10.47 -31.57
CA LYS A 510 1.94 9.82 -32.32
C LYS A 510 3.07 9.56 -31.33
N GLY A 511 3.14 8.33 -30.82
CA GLY A 511 3.93 8.06 -29.62
C GLY A 511 3.42 8.93 -28.46
N GLN A 512 4.27 9.80 -27.93
CA GLN A 512 3.88 10.75 -26.88
C GLN A 512 3.47 12.15 -27.41
N MET A 513 3.62 12.41 -28.69
CA MET A 513 3.28 13.71 -29.27
C MET A 513 1.81 13.76 -29.67
N PRO A 514 1.04 14.75 -29.19
CA PRO A 514 -0.37 14.89 -29.55
C PRO A 514 -0.53 15.40 -31.00
N TYR A 515 -1.59 14.95 -31.68
CA TYR A 515 -2.07 15.53 -32.93
C TYR A 515 -2.97 16.76 -32.70
N ILE A 516 -3.33 17.03 -31.45
CA ILE A 516 -4.21 18.11 -31.05
C ILE A 516 -3.53 19.00 -30.03
N SER A 517 -3.90 20.29 -30.05
CA SER A 517 -3.52 21.30 -29.05
C SER A 517 -4.76 21.99 -28.52
N VAL A 518 -4.62 22.78 -27.48
CA VAL A 518 -5.72 23.53 -26.88
C VAL A 518 -5.36 24.99 -26.81
N ASP A 519 -6.26 25.83 -27.28
CA ASP A 519 -6.20 27.27 -27.07
C ASP A 519 -6.67 27.59 -25.64
N GLN A 520 -5.78 28.14 -24.83
CA GLN A 520 -6.04 28.40 -23.40
C GLN A 520 -7.10 29.51 -23.17
N GLN A 521 -7.29 30.40 -24.13
CA GLN A 521 -8.25 31.51 -24.00
C GLN A 521 -9.64 31.10 -24.44
N THR A 522 -9.75 30.41 -25.59
CA THR A 522 -11.03 29.95 -26.14
C THR A 522 -11.43 28.58 -25.65
N LYS A 523 -10.50 27.86 -25.00
CA LYS A 523 -10.63 26.45 -24.56
C LYS A 523 -10.95 25.48 -25.70
N GLU A 524 -10.71 25.90 -26.94
CA GLU A 524 -10.99 25.10 -28.15
C GLU A 524 -9.87 24.09 -28.41
N ILE A 525 -10.26 22.86 -28.82
CA ILE A 525 -9.33 21.82 -29.23
C ILE A 525 -9.03 21.99 -30.72
N ILE A 526 -7.76 22.08 -31.07
CA ILE A 526 -7.31 22.40 -32.44
C ILE A 526 -6.44 21.26 -32.95
N VAL A 527 -6.69 20.76 -34.15
CA VAL A 527 -5.77 19.84 -34.85
C VAL A 527 -4.51 20.60 -35.20
N ILE A 528 -3.35 20.12 -34.73
CA ILE A 528 -2.07 20.83 -34.93
C ILE A 528 -1.78 20.96 -36.44
N PRO A 529 -1.53 22.19 -36.95
CA PRO A 529 -1.22 22.41 -38.37
C PRO A 529 0.20 21.93 -38.72
N ASN A 530 0.40 21.60 -39.99
CA ASN A 530 1.71 21.26 -40.56
C ASN A 530 2.38 20.01 -39.98
N ILE A 531 1.59 19.07 -39.45
CA ILE A 531 2.06 17.74 -39.08
C ILE A 531 1.48 16.66 -39.99
N GLU A 532 2.19 15.56 -40.15
CA GLU A 532 1.68 14.40 -40.89
C GLU A 532 0.59 13.72 -40.03
N LEU A 533 -0.64 13.78 -40.52
CA LEU A 533 -1.81 13.20 -39.84
C LEU A 533 -1.91 11.69 -40.09
N ASN A 534 -2.36 10.93 -39.08
CA ASN A 534 -2.58 9.50 -39.18
C ASN A 534 -3.83 9.12 -40.00
N ASP A 535 -4.09 7.83 -40.15
CA ASP A 535 -5.20 7.32 -40.96
C ASP A 535 -6.58 7.74 -40.45
N PHE A 536 -6.75 7.93 -39.14
CA PHE A 536 -8.01 8.41 -38.56
C PHE A 536 -8.38 9.80 -39.11
N TYR A 537 -7.44 10.74 -39.07
CA TYR A 537 -7.68 12.11 -39.58
C TYR A 537 -7.90 12.13 -41.09
N ARG A 538 -7.07 11.36 -41.82
CA ARG A 538 -7.18 11.30 -43.30
C ARG A 538 -8.52 10.70 -43.74
N ASN A 539 -8.98 9.62 -43.07
CA ASN A 539 -10.22 8.96 -43.39
C ASN A 539 -11.46 9.86 -43.17
N LEU A 540 -11.38 10.75 -42.20
CA LEU A 540 -12.47 11.68 -41.85
C LEU A 540 -12.34 13.06 -42.55
N ASP A 541 -11.34 13.26 -43.43
CA ASP A 541 -10.99 14.56 -44.05
C ASP A 541 -10.73 15.65 -42.99
N LEU A 542 -10.23 15.30 -41.82
CA LEU A 542 -9.75 16.24 -40.81
C LEU A 542 -8.41 16.85 -41.26
N LYS A 543 -8.22 18.14 -41.03
CA LYS A 543 -7.04 18.91 -41.46
C LYS A 543 -6.40 19.66 -40.32
N GLY A 544 -5.12 19.92 -40.41
CA GLY A 544 -4.45 20.85 -39.51
C GLY A 544 -5.13 22.21 -39.48
N GLY A 545 -5.36 22.74 -38.29
CA GLY A 545 -6.10 23.99 -38.06
C GLY A 545 -7.61 23.80 -37.85
N ASP A 546 -8.17 22.59 -38.02
CA ASP A 546 -9.57 22.35 -37.68
C ASP A 546 -9.77 22.42 -36.16
N ILE A 547 -10.85 23.06 -35.75
CA ILE A 547 -11.27 23.11 -34.36
C ILE A 547 -12.29 22.01 -34.14
N LEU A 548 -11.99 21.06 -33.26
CA LEU A 548 -12.91 19.99 -32.86
C LEU A 548 -13.97 20.54 -31.90
N LYS A 549 -15.23 20.41 -32.23
CA LYS A 549 -16.35 20.92 -31.45
C LYS A 549 -17.14 19.81 -30.75
N ALA A 550 -17.37 18.70 -31.46
CA ALA A 550 -18.05 17.53 -30.90
C ALA A 550 -17.66 16.26 -31.64
N ILE A 551 -17.73 15.12 -30.96
CA ILE A 551 -17.60 13.79 -31.53
C ILE A 551 -18.82 12.99 -31.09
N ASN A 552 -19.51 12.35 -32.04
CA ASN A 552 -20.75 11.60 -31.80
C ASN A 552 -21.77 12.40 -30.96
N ASP A 553 -22.01 13.65 -31.41
CA ASP A 553 -22.90 14.65 -30.79
C ASP A 553 -22.49 15.13 -29.38
N LYS A 554 -21.43 14.59 -28.78
CA LYS A 554 -20.89 15.05 -27.51
C LYS A 554 -19.91 16.21 -27.72
N PRO A 555 -20.16 17.39 -27.10
CA PRO A 555 -19.24 18.52 -27.20
C PRO A 555 -17.97 18.30 -26.37
N TYR A 556 -16.83 18.76 -26.92
CA TYR A 556 -15.52 18.68 -26.25
C TYR A 556 -14.79 20.05 -26.29
N SER A 557 -14.08 20.31 -25.20
CA SER A 557 -13.24 21.47 -24.95
C SER A 557 -12.07 21.09 -24.05
N LEU A 558 -11.24 22.06 -23.64
CA LEU A 558 -10.21 21.84 -22.61
C LEU A 558 -10.77 21.21 -21.33
N GLU A 559 -12.01 21.52 -20.98
CA GLU A 559 -12.63 21.08 -19.71
C GLU A 559 -12.90 19.58 -19.64
N ASN A 560 -13.05 18.91 -20.80
CA ASN A 560 -13.33 17.49 -20.89
C ASN A 560 -12.49 16.75 -21.97
N ILE A 561 -11.34 17.30 -22.33
CA ILE A 561 -10.44 16.71 -23.34
C ILE A 561 -9.94 15.32 -22.91
N TYR A 562 -9.68 15.12 -21.63
CA TYR A 562 -9.26 13.81 -21.13
C TYR A 562 -10.32 12.73 -21.32
N GLU A 563 -11.58 13.08 -21.14
CA GLU A 563 -12.69 12.16 -21.42
C GLU A 563 -12.75 11.78 -22.91
N MET A 564 -12.50 12.76 -23.81
CA MET A 564 -12.41 12.50 -25.25
C MET A 564 -11.29 11.50 -25.57
N ILE A 565 -10.12 11.69 -24.96
CA ILE A 565 -8.96 10.80 -25.17
C ILE A 565 -9.26 9.40 -24.62
N THR A 566 -9.84 9.30 -23.43
CA THR A 566 -10.21 8.02 -22.81
C THR A 566 -11.25 7.27 -23.64
N ILE A 567 -12.33 7.94 -24.06
CA ILE A 567 -13.36 7.32 -24.89
C ILE A 567 -12.78 6.85 -26.23
N SER A 568 -11.84 7.60 -26.83
CA SER A 568 -11.21 7.19 -28.09
C SER A 568 -10.47 5.86 -28.03
N GLN A 569 -10.03 5.44 -26.87
CA GLN A 569 -9.38 4.12 -26.65
C GLN A 569 -10.36 2.97 -26.75
N THR A 570 -11.66 3.22 -26.62
CA THR A 570 -12.71 2.20 -26.74
C THR A 570 -13.19 2.00 -28.18
N TRP A 571 -12.79 2.88 -29.12
CA TRP A 571 -13.23 2.79 -30.51
C TRP A 571 -12.59 1.59 -31.22
N LYS A 572 -13.38 0.99 -32.11
CA LYS A 572 -12.94 -0.15 -32.92
C LYS A 572 -12.83 0.24 -34.39
N GLU A 573 -11.96 -0.44 -35.08
CA GLU A 573 -11.84 -0.33 -36.54
C GLU A 573 -13.23 -0.51 -37.19
N GLY A 574 -13.66 0.49 -37.98
CA GLY A 574 -14.93 0.48 -38.69
C GLY A 574 -16.13 1.03 -37.92
N ASP A 575 -16.00 1.41 -36.65
CA ASP A 575 -17.09 2.06 -35.91
C ASP A 575 -17.56 3.35 -36.62
N ALA A 576 -18.86 3.56 -36.72
CA ALA A 576 -19.42 4.79 -37.28
C ALA A 576 -19.11 5.97 -36.35
N ILE A 577 -18.62 7.06 -36.92
CA ILE A 577 -18.24 8.26 -36.17
C ILE A 577 -18.68 9.53 -36.87
N THR A 578 -19.08 10.53 -36.11
CA THR A 578 -19.37 11.89 -36.57
C THR A 578 -18.46 12.87 -35.83
N VAL A 579 -17.87 13.81 -36.55
CA VAL A 579 -17.02 14.87 -35.96
C VAL A 579 -17.54 16.22 -36.43
N LYS A 580 -18.00 17.03 -35.47
CA LYS A 580 -18.35 18.42 -35.74
C LYS A 580 -17.11 19.29 -35.58
N ILE A 581 -16.74 20.00 -36.61
CA ILE A 581 -15.58 20.88 -36.66
C ILE A 581 -15.95 22.30 -37.02
N LYS A 582 -15.02 23.25 -36.72
CA LYS A 582 -15.04 24.60 -37.32
C LYS A 582 -13.78 24.76 -38.18
N ARG A 583 -13.97 24.93 -39.47
CA ARG A 583 -12.91 25.13 -40.48
C ARG A 583 -13.09 26.46 -41.16
N ASN A 584 -12.07 27.32 -41.17
CA ASN A 584 -12.13 28.66 -41.78
C ASN A 584 -13.37 29.49 -41.34
N GLY A 585 -13.72 29.41 -40.06
CA GLY A 585 -14.84 30.14 -39.49
C GLY A 585 -16.21 29.48 -39.65
N SER A 586 -16.35 28.44 -40.48
CA SER A 586 -17.62 27.72 -40.77
C SER A 586 -17.69 26.38 -40.07
N GLU A 587 -18.84 26.08 -39.49
CA GLU A 587 -19.10 24.74 -38.91
C GLU A 587 -19.37 23.70 -39.98
N GLN A 588 -18.83 22.50 -39.82
CA GLN A 588 -19.01 21.37 -40.71
C GLN A 588 -19.20 20.09 -39.88
N LEU A 589 -20.02 19.18 -40.39
CA LEU A 589 -20.18 17.87 -39.83
C LEU A 589 -19.54 16.84 -40.76
N LEU A 590 -18.43 16.25 -40.29
CA LEU A 590 -17.77 15.15 -40.97
C LEU A 590 -18.36 13.81 -40.51
N LYS A 591 -18.61 12.90 -41.44
CA LYS A 591 -19.15 11.58 -41.16
C LYS A 591 -18.28 10.51 -41.79
N GLY A 592 -18.00 9.44 -41.08
CA GLY A 592 -17.19 8.36 -41.59
C GLY A 592 -17.13 7.19 -40.62
N THR A 593 -16.09 6.40 -40.74
CA THR A 593 -15.79 5.30 -39.83
C THR A 593 -14.44 5.52 -39.15
N VAL A 594 -14.29 4.99 -37.96
CA VAL A 594 -13.00 4.97 -37.28
C VAL A 594 -12.01 4.15 -38.10
N LYS A 595 -10.86 4.72 -38.39
CA LYS A 595 -9.70 4.05 -38.93
C LYS A 595 -8.57 4.17 -37.93
N LEU A 596 -8.26 3.07 -37.26
CA LEU A 596 -7.23 3.09 -36.22
C LEU A 596 -5.83 3.21 -36.86
N PRO A 597 -4.96 4.05 -36.32
CA PRO A 597 -3.55 4.01 -36.67
C PRO A 597 -2.91 2.80 -36.01
N TYR A 598 -1.95 2.14 -36.71
CA TYR A 598 -1.20 1.00 -36.23
C TYR A 598 0.29 1.32 -36.20
N GLU A 599 0.94 0.97 -35.12
CA GLU A 599 2.40 1.04 -34.99
C GLU A 599 2.98 -0.35 -34.71
N ASP A 600 4.20 -0.59 -35.16
CA ASP A 600 4.94 -1.80 -34.79
C ASP A 600 5.37 -1.66 -33.33
N LYS A 601 4.81 -2.48 -32.47
CA LYS A 601 5.09 -2.49 -31.05
C LYS A 601 5.86 -3.75 -30.68
N GLU A 602 7.01 -3.57 -30.07
CA GLU A 602 7.73 -4.68 -29.49
C GLU A 602 7.01 -5.17 -28.24
N GLY A 603 6.88 -6.46 -28.09
CA GLY A 603 6.26 -7.10 -26.97
C GLY A 603 6.79 -8.52 -26.77
N LEU A 604 6.30 -9.17 -25.72
CA LEU A 604 6.64 -10.56 -25.40
C LEU A 604 5.56 -11.50 -25.95
N SER A 605 5.95 -12.61 -26.53
CA SER A 605 5.02 -13.61 -27.04
C SER A 605 5.55 -15.03 -26.82
N PHE A 606 4.64 -15.98 -26.60
CA PHE A 606 4.99 -17.40 -26.56
C PHE A 606 5.25 -17.91 -27.98
N THR A 607 6.48 -18.26 -28.27
CA THR A 607 6.94 -18.68 -29.64
C THR A 607 7.49 -20.10 -29.68
N ASP A 608 8.04 -20.61 -28.57
CA ASP A 608 8.58 -21.97 -28.50
C ASP A 608 7.58 -22.94 -27.88
N THR A 609 6.80 -23.63 -28.71
CA THR A 609 5.76 -24.57 -28.27
C THR A 609 6.32 -25.80 -27.53
N SER A 610 7.62 -26.11 -27.66
CA SER A 610 8.28 -27.18 -26.91
C SER A 610 8.37 -26.88 -25.41
N LYS A 611 8.25 -25.59 -25.02
CA LYS A 611 8.28 -25.09 -23.65
C LYS A 611 6.89 -24.88 -23.05
N LYS A 612 5.84 -25.42 -23.68
CA LYS A 612 4.47 -25.24 -23.19
C LYS A 612 4.28 -25.64 -21.74
N ALA A 613 4.83 -26.80 -21.34
CA ALA A 613 4.72 -27.28 -19.96
C ALA A 613 5.41 -26.35 -18.94
N GLN A 614 6.57 -25.80 -19.29
CA GLN A 614 7.31 -24.85 -18.47
C GLN A 614 6.54 -23.52 -18.33
N LYS A 615 5.98 -23.02 -19.43
CA LYS A 615 5.12 -21.81 -19.42
C LYS A 615 3.90 -22.03 -18.54
N GLU A 616 3.19 -23.13 -18.72
CA GLU A 616 2.00 -23.43 -17.92
C GLU A 616 2.34 -23.58 -16.44
N ALA A 617 3.44 -24.26 -16.10
CA ALA A 617 3.90 -24.34 -14.72
C ALA A 617 4.22 -22.96 -14.14
N TRP A 618 4.83 -22.07 -14.92
CA TRP A 618 5.15 -20.71 -14.50
C TRP A 618 3.90 -19.85 -14.23
N LEU A 619 2.94 -19.82 -15.15
CA LEU A 619 1.77 -18.96 -15.07
C LEU A 619 0.70 -19.48 -14.10
N LYS A 620 0.66 -20.78 -13.84
CA LYS A 620 -0.35 -21.40 -12.97
C LYS A 620 0.10 -21.58 -11.51
N GLY A 621 1.32 -21.23 -11.16
CA GLY A 621 1.85 -21.24 -9.79
C GLY A 621 2.47 -22.57 -9.38
#